data_a8b22743a7f64c88b1bce9201e2d02e8
#
_entry.id   a8b22743a7f64c88b1bce9201e2d02e8
#
_cell.length_a   1.000
_cell.length_b   1.000
_cell.length_c   1.000
_cell.angle_alpha   90.00
_cell.angle_beta   90.00
_cell.angle_gamma   90.00
#
_symmetry.space_group_name_H-M   'P 1'
#
loop_
_entity.id
_entity.type
_entity.pdbx_description
1 polymer ?
#
loop_
_entity_poly.entity_id
_entity_poly.type
_entity_poly.pdbx_seq_one_letter_code
_entity_poly.pdbx_strand_id
1 'polypeptide(L)'
;RVRTDLSCTLFLTAPEDYDGGELVIAQALGEKRIKLPAGDLILYPSSTVHQVSPVTRGHRICSFFWVESMVRGLEQRQLLFDMDMALLKLRQSVGETDPAVIALSGTYHNLLRMWADV
;
A
#
# COMPACT_ATOMS: atom_id res chain seq x y z
N ARG A 1 4.78 -3.03 22.55
CA ARG A 1 5.52 -3.02 21.28
C ARG A 1 4.54 -2.99 20.10
N VAL A 2 4.74 -2.10 19.17
CA VAL A 2 3.90 -1.93 17.99
C VAL A 2 4.69 -2.37 16.76
N ARG A 3 4.08 -3.19 15.91
CA ARG A 3 4.65 -3.51 14.60
C ARG A 3 4.32 -2.38 13.63
N THR A 4 5.33 -1.91 12.90
CA THR A 4 5.20 -0.85 11.92
C THR A 4 5.39 -1.41 10.51
N ASP A 5 4.48 -2.29 10.08
CA ASP A 5 4.61 -2.97 8.79
C ASP A 5 4.40 -2.02 7.62
N LEU A 6 3.45 -1.14 7.76
CA LEU A 6 3.05 -0.19 6.73
C LEU A 6 3.06 1.23 7.28
N SER A 7 3.50 2.16 6.45
CA SER A 7 3.45 3.60 6.75
C SER A 7 2.34 4.25 5.94
N CYS A 8 1.62 5.14 6.60
CA CYS A 8 0.53 5.91 6.00
C CYS A 8 0.82 7.39 6.13
N THR A 9 0.59 8.14 5.05
CA THR A 9 0.58 9.60 5.10
C THR A 9 -0.76 10.10 4.58
N LEU A 10 -1.49 10.82 5.43
CA LEU A 10 -2.73 11.51 5.07
C LEU A 10 -2.38 12.97 4.78
N PHE A 11 -2.63 13.41 3.54
CA PHE A 11 -2.36 14.79 3.12
C PHE A 11 -3.49 15.71 3.59
N LEU A 12 -3.14 16.82 4.22
CA LEU A 12 -4.10 17.77 4.77
C LEU A 12 -4.00 19.15 4.13
N THR A 13 -3.00 19.38 3.27
CA THR A 13 -2.81 20.62 2.53
C THR A 13 -2.93 20.37 1.04
N ALA A 14 -3.65 21.25 0.33
CA ALA A 14 -3.76 21.14 -1.12
C ALA A 14 -2.40 21.32 -1.78
N PRO A 15 -2.07 20.55 -2.87
CA PRO A 15 -0.74 20.59 -3.50
C PRO A 15 -0.35 21.96 -4.01
N GLU A 16 -1.30 22.78 -4.45
CA GLU A 16 -1.06 24.13 -4.95
C GLU A 16 -0.74 25.15 -3.86
N ASP A 17 -0.96 24.82 -2.59
CA ASP A 17 -0.76 25.72 -1.47
C ASP A 17 0.67 25.72 -0.92
N TYR A 18 1.53 24.86 -1.46
CA TYR A 18 2.94 24.80 -1.06
C TYR A 18 3.82 24.36 -2.20
N ASP A 19 5.09 24.73 -2.17
CA ASP A 19 6.11 24.30 -3.12
C ASP A 19 7.13 23.43 -2.39
N GLY A 20 7.68 22.43 -3.10
CA GLY A 20 8.50 21.42 -2.48
C GLY A 20 7.65 20.48 -1.61
N GLY A 21 8.21 19.95 -0.56
CA GLY A 21 7.48 19.11 0.39
C GLY A 21 6.93 17.82 -0.21
N GLU A 22 7.59 17.31 -1.25
CA GLU A 22 7.20 16.05 -1.87
C GLU A 22 7.64 14.87 -1.01
N LEU A 23 6.78 13.88 -0.88
CA LEU A 23 7.16 12.59 -0.30
C LEU A 23 7.94 11.82 -1.37
N VAL A 24 9.22 11.56 -1.10
CA VAL A 24 10.12 10.86 -2.02
C VAL A 24 10.33 9.45 -1.52
N ILE A 25 9.90 8.48 -2.32
CA ILE A 25 10.00 7.05 -1.99
C ILE A 25 11.01 6.41 -2.93
N ALA A 26 12.04 5.77 -2.37
CA ALA A 26 13.04 5.05 -3.14
C ALA A 26 12.42 3.75 -3.70
N GLN A 27 12.69 3.49 -4.98
CA GLN A 27 12.31 2.29 -5.68
C GLN A 27 13.54 1.62 -6.29
N ALA A 28 13.40 0.37 -6.76
CA ALA A 28 14.52 -0.39 -7.32
C ALA A 28 15.18 0.32 -8.52
N LEU A 29 14.39 1.06 -9.32
CA LEU A 29 14.84 1.76 -10.52
C LEU A 29 14.55 3.26 -10.43
N GLY A 30 14.99 3.90 -9.35
CA GLY A 30 14.80 5.34 -9.18
C GLY A 30 13.96 5.67 -7.96
N GLU A 31 13.30 6.82 -8.01
CA GLU A 31 12.48 7.29 -6.91
C GLU A 31 11.12 7.78 -7.42
N LYS A 32 10.12 7.71 -6.55
CA LYS A 32 8.79 8.24 -6.82
C LYS A 32 8.56 9.44 -5.94
N ARG A 33 8.13 10.55 -6.54
CA ARG A 33 7.80 11.79 -5.85
C ARG A 33 6.29 11.94 -5.79
N ILE A 34 5.76 12.18 -4.60
CA ILE A 34 4.33 12.14 -4.33
C ILE A 34 3.89 13.42 -3.65
N LYS A 35 2.84 14.01 -4.20
CA LYS A 35 2.19 15.20 -3.68
C LYS A 35 0.71 15.09 -4.03
N LEU A 36 -0.12 14.75 -3.04
CA LEU A 36 -1.52 14.40 -3.25
C LEU A 36 -2.47 15.51 -2.78
N PRO A 37 -3.69 15.56 -3.29
CA PRO A 37 -4.73 16.45 -2.81
C PRO A 37 -5.02 16.25 -1.32
N ALA A 38 -5.50 17.31 -0.66
CA ALA A 38 -5.95 17.23 0.73
C ALA A 38 -7.06 16.18 0.87
N GLY A 39 -6.94 15.33 1.87
CA GLY A 39 -7.86 14.21 2.09
C GLY A 39 -7.41 12.89 1.49
N ASP A 40 -6.43 12.89 0.59
CA ASP A 40 -5.87 11.66 0.03
C ASP A 40 -4.82 11.06 0.95
N LEU A 41 -4.71 9.76 0.89
CA LEU A 41 -3.81 8.99 1.74
C LEU A 41 -2.94 8.08 0.87
N ILE A 42 -1.67 7.96 1.23
CA ILE A 42 -0.77 6.97 0.64
C ILE A 42 -0.35 5.96 1.69
N LEU A 43 -0.31 4.69 1.28
CA LEU A 43 0.13 3.57 2.08
C LEU A 43 1.33 2.93 1.40
N TYR A 44 2.40 2.70 2.15
CA TYR A 44 3.61 2.08 1.60
C TYR A 44 4.32 1.25 2.68
N PRO A 45 5.13 0.24 2.26
CA PRO A 45 5.87 -0.57 3.22
C PRO A 45 6.84 0.28 4.04
N SER A 46 6.84 0.10 5.35
CA SER A 46 7.71 0.87 6.25
C SER A 46 9.20 0.60 6.03
N SER A 47 9.53 -0.54 5.42
CA SER A 47 10.91 -0.89 5.06
C SER A 47 11.46 -0.07 3.88
N THR A 48 10.59 0.66 3.17
CA THR A 48 10.98 1.49 2.03
C THR A 48 11.71 2.74 2.50
N VAL A 49 12.85 3.06 1.90
CA VAL A 49 13.56 4.31 2.18
C VAL A 49 12.75 5.48 1.64
N HIS A 50 12.46 6.44 2.48
CA HIS A 50 11.64 7.59 2.11
C HIS A 50 12.07 8.84 2.87
N GLN A 51 11.75 9.99 2.30
CA GLN A 51 12.00 11.30 2.91
C GLN A 51 11.02 12.33 2.36
N VAL A 52 10.94 13.47 3.02
CA VAL A 52 10.16 14.60 2.53
C VAL A 52 11.14 15.67 2.06
N SER A 53 10.99 16.13 0.81
CA SER A 53 11.82 17.21 0.28
C SER A 53 11.51 18.54 0.98
N PRO A 54 12.46 19.50 1.02
CA PRO A 54 12.23 20.78 1.70
C PRO A 54 11.04 21.54 1.13
N VAL A 55 10.24 22.14 2.01
CA VAL A 55 9.16 23.05 1.63
C VAL A 55 9.77 24.42 1.38
N THR A 56 9.56 24.95 0.18
CA THR A 56 10.15 26.24 -0.24
C THR A 56 9.16 27.39 -0.25
N ARG A 57 7.86 27.10 -0.21
CA ARG A 57 6.76 28.07 -0.12
C ARG A 57 5.58 27.43 0.59
N GLY A 58 4.87 28.21 1.40
CA GLY A 58 3.67 27.74 2.08
C GLY A 58 3.97 26.77 3.22
N HIS A 59 2.95 26.04 3.61
CA HIS A 59 3.03 25.04 4.67
C HIS A 59 2.49 23.70 4.20
N ARG A 60 3.22 22.65 4.52
CA ARG A 60 2.79 21.27 4.29
C ARG A 60 2.31 20.69 5.61
N ILE A 61 1.02 20.40 5.69
CA ILE A 61 0.43 19.73 6.85
C ILE A 61 0.00 18.34 6.44
N CYS A 62 0.39 17.35 7.22
CA CYS A 62 -0.03 15.97 7.02
C CYS A 62 -0.13 15.26 8.36
N SER A 63 -0.82 14.15 8.37
CA SER A 63 -0.81 13.19 9.46
C SER A 63 -0.13 11.93 8.97
N PHE A 64 0.78 11.36 9.76
CA PHE A 64 1.35 10.07 9.41
C PHE A 64 1.17 9.09 10.57
N PHE A 65 1.02 7.82 10.22
CA PHE A 65 0.81 6.76 11.18
C PHE A 65 1.24 5.42 10.58
N TRP A 66 1.32 4.43 11.44
CA TRP A 66 1.70 3.08 11.03
C TRP A 66 0.50 2.14 11.13
N VAL A 67 0.50 1.13 10.28
CA VAL A 67 -0.51 0.08 10.27
C VAL A 67 0.20 -1.25 10.43
N GLU A 68 -0.30 -2.06 11.34
CA GLU A 68 0.11 -3.45 11.48
C GLU A 68 -0.63 -4.29 10.44
N SER A 69 0.11 -5.03 9.62
CA SER A 69 -0.47 -5.91 8.62
C SER A 69 -0.81 -7.27 9.24
N MET A 70 -1.95 -7.84 8.88
CA MET A 70 -2.29 -9.22 9.22
C MET A 70 -1.22 -10.18 8.70
N VAL A 71 -0.68 -9.91 7.51
CA VAL A 71 0.43 -10.66 6.93
C VAL A 71 1.70 -9.84 7.06
N ARG A 72 2.64 -10.31 7.87
CA ARG A 72 3.84 -9.58 8.24
C ARG A 72 4.84 -9.43 7.11
N GLY A 73 5.04 -10.49 6.31
CA GLY A 73 6.06 -10.51 5.26
C GLY A 73 5.65 -9.70 4.04
N LEU A 74 6.51 -8.80 3.57
CA LEU A 74 6.27 -7.99 2.38
C LEU A 74 6.08 -8.86 1.13
N GLU A 75 6.94 -9.86 0.95
CA GLU A 75 6.86 -10.77 -0.20
C GLU A 75 5.57 -11.58 -0.18
N GLN A 76 5.15 -12.03 0.99
CA GLN A 76 3.89 -12.75 1.17
C GLN A 76 2.70 -11.87 0.85
N ARG A 77 2.70 -10.60 1.29
CA ARG A 77 1.65 -9.64 0.93
C ARG A 77 1.58 -9.43 -0.57
N GLN A 78 2.73 -9.32 -1.24
CA GLN A 78 2.78 -9.14 -2.69
C GLN A 78 2.20 -10.34 -3.42
N LEU A 79 2.54 -11.56 -3.01
CA LEU A 79 2.00 -12.79 -3.60
C LEU A 79 0.49 -12.88 -3.43
N LEU A 80 -0.02 -12.55 -2.25
CA LEU A 80 -1.46 -12.53 -1.99
C LEU A 80 -2.18 -11.49 -2.83
N PHE A 81 -1.60 -10.31 -2.97
CA PHE A 81 -2.15 -9.26 -3.81
C PHE A 81 -2.21 -9.71 -5.28
N ASP A 82 -1.13 -10.27 -5.80
CA ASP A 82 -1.06 -10.72 -7.19
C ASP A 82 -2.10 -11.82 -7.45
N MET A 83 -2.26 -12.76 -6.53
CA MET A 83 -3.26 -13.82 -6.64
C MET A 83 -4.67 -13.25 -6.58
N ASP A 84 -4.94 -12.31 -5.67
CA ASP A 84 -6.25 -11.69 -5.52
C ASP A 84 -6.65 -10.94 -6.79
N MET A 85 -5.72 -10.18 -7.38
CA MET A 85 -5.97 -9.46 -8.63
C MET A 85 -6.24 -10.42 -9.80
N ALA A 86 -5.48 -11.51 -9.88
CA ALA A 86 -5.69 -12.54 -10.90
C ALA A 86 -7.05 -13.24 -10.73
N LEU A 87 -7.43 -13.55 -9.50
CA LEU A 87 -8.73 -14.15 -9.18
C LEU A 87 -9.87 -13.20 -9.52
N LEU A 88 -9.72 -11.91 -9.27
CA LEU A 88 -10.73 -10.92 -9.62
C LEU A 88 -11.02 -10.92 -11.13
N LYS A 89 -9.96 -10.92 -11.93
CA LYS A 89 -10.07 -10.99 -13.39
C LYS A 89 -10.69 -12.31 -13.85
N LEU A 90 -10.30 -13.40 -13.24
CA LEU A 90 -10.80 -14.73 -13.59
C LEU A 90 -12.29 -14.84 -13.30
N ARG A 91 -12.76 -14.32 -12.16
CA ARG A 91 -14.19 -14.28 -11.81
C ARG A 91 -15.00 -13.51 -12.85
N GLN A 92 -14.47 -12.42 -13.36
CA GLN A 92 -15.12 -11.62 -14.40
C GLN A 92 -15.22 -12.37 -15.73
N SER A 93 -14.24 -13.23 -16.02
CA SER A 93 -14.16 -13.98 -17.28
C SER A 93 -15.01 -15.24 -17.28
N VAL A 94 -14.95 -16.05 -16.22
CA VAL A 94 -15.59 -17.38 -16.17
C VAL A 94 -16.68 -17.50 -15.12
N GLY A 95 -16.89 -16.48 -14.30
CA GLY A 95 -17.91 -16.45 -13.26
C GLY A 95 -17.42 -17.01 -11.92
N GLU A 96 -18.14 -16.65 -10.86
CA GLU A 96 -17.79 -16.99 -9.47
C GLU A 96 -18.06 -18.46 -9.14
N THR A 97 -18.90 -19.13 -9.93
CA THR A 97 -19.28 -20.53 -9.69
C THR A 97 -18.41 -21.53 -10.45
N ASP A 98 -17.46 -21.05 -11.25
CA ASP A 98 -16.53 -21.93 -11.95
C ASP A 98 -15.70 -22.75 -10.93
N PRO A 99 -15.59 -24.07 -11.11
CA PRO A 99 -14.87 -24.92 -10.16
C PRO A 99 -13.41 -24.52 -9.94
N ALA A 100 -12.73 -24.03 -10.99
CA ALA A 100 -11.34 -23.57 -10.86
C ALA A 100 -11.25 -22.30 -10.02
N VAL A 101 -12.19 -21.38 -10.16
CA VAL A 101 -12.27 -20.15 -9.33
C VAL A 101 -12.50 -20.52 -7.87
N ILE A 102 -13.41 -21.44 -7.60
CA ILE A 102 -13.69 -21.91 -6.24
C ILE A 102 -12.44 -22.53 -5.61
N ALA A 103 -11.75 -23.40 -6.36
CA ALA A 103 -10.54 -24.06 -5.88
C ALA A 103 -9.41 -23.07 -5.60
N LEU A 104 -9.16 -22.11 -6.50
CA LEU A 104 -8.12 -21.11 -6.33
C LEU A 104 -8.46 -20.12 -5.19
N SER A 105 -9.73 -19.78 -5.03
CA SER A 105 -10.18 -18.95 -3.92
C SER A 105 -9.93 -19.64 -2.58
N GLY A 106 -10.16 -20.95 -2.52
CA GLY A 106 -9.83 -21.76 -1.36
C GLY A 106 -8.34 -21.76 -1.04
N THR A 107 -7.50 -21.90 -2.06
CA THR A 107 -6.04 -21.82 -1.92
C THR A 107 -5.60 -20.46 -1.42
N TYR A 108 -6.16 -19.38 -1.97
CA TYR A 108 -5.89 -18.02 -1.51
C TYR A 108 -6.19 -17.86 -0.01
N HIS A 109 -7.36 -18.28 0.41
CA HIS A 109 -7.75 -18.18 1.82
C HIS A 109 -6.90 -19.05 2.73
N ASN A 110 -6.45 -20.20 2.26
CA ASN A 110 -5.56 -21.05 3.03
C ASN A 110 -4.16 -20.44 3.17
N LEU A 111 -3.63 -19.81 2.12
CA LEU A 111 -2.38 -19.08 2.20
C LEU A 111 -2.48 -17.89 3.18
N LEU A 112 -3.56 -17.14 3.11
CA LEU A 112 -3.81 -16.04 4.04
C LEU A 112 -3.84 -16.56 5.48
N ARG A 113 -4.50 -17.67 5.71
CA ARG A 113 -4.58 -18.29 7.03
C ARG A 113 -3.23 -18.77 7.54
N MET A 114 -2.40 -19.34 6.65
CA MET A 114 -1.04 -19.80 6.99
C MET A 114 -0.11 -18.64 7.35
N TRP A 115 -0.25 -17.53 6.66
CA TRP A 115 0.66 -16.41 6.79
C TRP A 115 0.17 -15.30 7.73
N ALA A 116 -1.05 -15.37 8.19
CA ALA A 116 -1.58 -14.40 9.14
C ALA A 116 -0.85 -14.48 10.47
N ASP A 117 -0.49 -13.30 10.98
CA ASP A 117 0.22 -13.13 12.24
C ASP A 117 -0.45 -11.96 12.99
N VAL A 118 -1.36 -12.29 13.87
CA VAL A 118 -2.17 -11.31 14.61
C VAL A 118 -2.00 -11.45 16.13
#